data_04527792ba3a3bf7c510838e449e4dbe
#
_entry.id   04527792ba3a3bf7c510838e449e4dbe
#
_cell.length_a   1.000
_cell.length_b   1.000
_cell.length_c   1.000
_cell.angle_alpha   90.00
_cell.angle_beta   90.00
_cell.angle_gamma   90.00
#
_symmetry.space_group_name_H-M   'P 1'
#
loop_
_entity.id
_entity.type
_entity.pdbx_description
1 polymer ?
#
loop_
_entity_poly.entity_id
_entity_poly.type
_entity_poly.pdbx_seq_one_letter_code
_entity_poly.pdbx_strand_id
1 'polypeptide(L)'
;MKRLLSVMSFAAALVLVVACAPQETGTAEAAAVPYGANKEAGATFVHDGVTLYYETYGRGEPLLLVHGNGGSIGTLAAQIDHFKAKYQIIAMDSRDQGQSADSHEPITYEKMTDDLAALIEHLKVGPVDVVGWSDGGVEALLLGVRHPGKVKKIVSMAPNLNPGPEAFDPEVSALFKSMTELSDKARNTPEGRRQHKVVGMMLKEPNIPPAMLANVTVPTLVLASDHDLVRLEHVVAIYRGLPNAQLAIFPNRTHLIPFDDPAQFNATIDRFLATPFKEIDLVPETMGSYEKLMTGLAR
;
A
#
# COMPACT_ATOMS: atom_id res chain seq x y z
N MET A 1 -11.54 31.32 8.55
CA MET A 1 -12.92 30.86 8.68
C MET A 1 -13.59 30.36 7.38
N LYS A 2 -13.14 30.71 6.17
CA LYS A 2 -13.77 30.24 4.90
C LYS A 2 -13.21 28.91 4.34
N ARG A 3 -12.12 28.35 4.88
CA ARG A 3 -11.54 27.06 4.46
C ARG A 3 -12.08 25.85 5.24
N LEU A 4 -12.67 26.03 6.42
CA LEU A 4 -13.21 24.92 7.23
C LEU A 4 -14.53 24.33 6.69
N LEU A 5 -15.28 25.09 5.89
CA LEU A 5 -16.57 24.62 5.33
C LEU A 5 -16.43 23.70 4.11
N SER A 6 -15.27 23.66 3.46
CA SER A 6 -15.00 22.79 2.31
C SER A 6 -14.62 21.36 2.70
N VAL A 7 -14.10 21.13 3.90
CA VAL A 7 -13.63 19.83 4.36
C VAL A 7 -14.80 18.91 4.78
N MET A 8 -15.92 19.47 5.21
CA MET A 8 -17.09 18.66 5.64
C MET A 8 -17.86 17.98 4.50
N SER A 9 -17.66 18.41 3.23
CA SER A 9 -18.34 17.77 2.08
C SER A 9 -17.62 16.54 1.54
N PHE A 10 -16.33 16.33 1.87
CA PHE A 10 -15.53 15.22 1.34
C PHE A 10 -15.70 13.91 2.13
N ALA A 11 -16.03 13.99 3.42
CA ALA A 11 -16.21 12.78 4.23
C ALA A 11 -17.47 11.97 3.87
N ALA A 12 -18.41 12.55 3.13
CA ALA A 12 -19.65 11.88 2.68
C ALA A 12 -19.52 11.20 1.31
N ALA A 13 -18.46 11.50 0.54
CA ALA A 13 -18.33 11.04 -0.85
C ALA A 13 -17.61 9.69 -1.01
N LEU A 14 -17.04 9.11 0.05
CA LEU A 14 -16.31 7.85 -0.05
C LEU A 14 -17.22 6.60 0.09
N VAL A 15 -18.54 6.76 0.24
CA VAL A 15 -19.48 5.64 0.48
C VAL A 15 -20.48 5.42 -0.67
N LEU A 16 -20.53 6.28 -1.70
CA LEU A 16 -21.58 6.19 -2.73
C LEU A 16 -21.04 6.49 -4.14
N VAL A 17 -20.45 5.50 -4.79
CA VAL A 17 -20.45 5.42 -6.25
C VAL A 17 -20.89 4.04 -6.69
N VAL A 18 -22.21 3.81 -6.64
CA VAL A 18 -22.89 2.86 -7.53
C VAL A 18 -24.18 3.50 -8.00
N ALA A 19 -24.30 3.61 -9.32
CA ALA A 19 -25.49 3.81 -10.13
C ALA A 19 -25.68 5.23 -10.71
N CYS A 20 -25.45 5.36 -11.99
CA CYS A 20 -26.36 5.61 -13.09
C CYS A 20 -25.57 6.05 -14.34
N ALA A 21 -25.46 5.19 -15.32
CA ALA A 21 -25.12 5.56 -16.70
C ALA A 21 -26.28 5.15 -17.63
N PRO A 22 -26.57 5.93 -18.68
CA PRO A 22 -27.65 5.60 -19.63
C PRO A 22 -27.25 4.46 -20.55
N GLN A 23 -28.23 3.61 -20.89
CA GLN A 23 -28.08 2.49 -21.80
C GLN A 23 -27.87 2.96 -23.24
N GLU A 24 -26.76 2.56 -23.84
CA GLU A 24 -26.67 2.39 -25.28
C GLU A 24 -26.64 0.89 -25.61
N THR A 25 -27.49 0.51 -26.58
CA THR A 25 -27.64 -0.85 -27.09
C THR A 25 -26.49 -1.21 -28.00
N GLY A 26 -25.43 -1.74 -27.41
CA GLY A 26 -24.35 -2.45 -28.09
C GLY A 26 -24.24 -3.85 -27.52
N THR A 27 -23.94 -4.84 -28.32
CA THR A 27 -23.74 -6.26 -27.96
C THR A 27 -23.06 -6.37 -26.59
N ALA A 28 -23.74 -6.97 -25.62
CA ALA A 28 -23.27 -7.08 -24.27
C ALA A 28 -21.99 -7.91 -24.23
N GLU A 29 -20.86 -7.26 -24.23
CA GLU A 29 -19.61 -7.82 -23.73
C GLU A 29 -19.88 -8.10 -22.25
N ALA A 30 -19.74 -9.37 -21.82
CA ALA A 30 -20.00 -9.73 -20.43
C ALA A 30 -19.20 -8.79 -19.53
N ALA A 31 -19.90 -8.02 -18.70
CA ALA A 31 -19.25 -7.05 -17.83
C ALA A 31 -18.15 -7.76 -17.03
N ALA A 32 -16.91 -7.28 -17.13
CA ALA A 32 -15.78 -7.88 -16.42
C ALA A 32 -16.08 -7.91 -14.93
N VAL A 33 -15.90 -9.08 -14.30
CA VAL A 33 -16.12 -9.22 -12.86
C VAL A 33 -15.09 -8.32 -12.14
N PRO A 34 -15.56 -7.41 -11.27
CA PRO A 34 -14.65 -6.48 -10.60
C PRO A 34 -13.65 -7.22 -9.70
N TYR A 35 -12.43 -6.72 -9.61
CA TYR A 35 -11.43 -7.18 -8.64
C TYR A 35 -11.98 -7.10 -7.22
N GLY A 36 -11.66 -8.07 -6.39
CA GLY A 36 -12.22 -8.22 -5.05
C GLY A 36 -13.58 -8.93 -5.02
N ALA A 37 -14.14 -9.31 -6.19
CA ALA A 37 -15.39 -10.07 -6.30
C ALA A 37 -15.31 -11.21 -7.33
N ASN A 38 -14.12 -11.51 -7.83
CA ASN A 38 -13.90 -12.49 -8.87
C ASN A 38 -13.70 -13.90 -8.28
N LYS A 39 -14.80 -14.66 -8.19
CA LYS A 39 -14.78 -16.03 -7.63
C LYS A 39 -13.91 -17.03 -8.39
N GLU A 40 -13.62 -16.77 -9.68
CA GLU A 40 -12.75 -17.64 -10.48
C GLU A 40 -11.27 -17.43 -10.16
N ALA A 41 -10.89 -16.22 -9.78
CA ALA A 41 -9.55 -15.84 -9.37
C ALA A 41 -9.36 -15.90 -7.84
N GLY A 42 -10.48 -15.94 -7.09
CA GLY A 42 -10.52 -15.81 -5.64
C GLY A 42 -10.54 -17.16 -4.92
N ALA A 43 -9.94 -17.15 -3.74
CA ALA A 43 -9.99 -18.26 -2.80
C ALA A 43 -9.90 -17.73 -1.37
N THR A 44 -10.06 -18.62 -0.40
CA THR A 44 -9.88 -18.31 1.02
C THR A 44 -8.91 -19.26 1.68
N PHE A 45 -8.26 -18.80 2.73
CA PHE A 45 -7.49 -19.64 3.64
C PHE A 45 -7.73 -19.17 5.08
N VAL A 46 -7.36 -19.99 6.06
CA VAL A 46 -7.53 -19.65 7.48
C VAL A 46 -6.16 -19.43 8.09
N HIS A 47 -6.00 -18.30 8.76
CA HIS A 47 -4.84 -18.01 9.57
C HIS A 47 -5.27 -17.36 10.89
N ASP A 48 -4.71 -17.81 12.00
CA ASP A 48 -5.03 -17.34 13.35
C ASP A 48 -6.56 -17.23 13.62
N GLY A 49 -7.30 -18.29 13.19
CA GLY A 49 -8.76 -18.38 13.36
C GLY A 49 -9.59 -17.46 12.45
N VAL A 50 -8.96 -16.67 11.56
CA VAL A 50 -9.63 -15.75 10.65
C VAL A 50 -9.63 -16.33 9.23
N THR A 51 -10.79 -16.33 8.56
CA THR A 51 -10.89 -16.65 7.14
C THR A 51 -10.53 -15.43 6.31
N LEU A 52 -9.46 -15.52 5.53
CA LEU A 52 -8.91 -14.45 4.71
C LEU A 52 -9.19 -14.73 3.24
N TYR A 53 -9.64 -13.72 2.50
CA TYR A 53 -9.92 -13.78 1.07
C TYR A 53 -8.76 -13.20 0.27
N TYR A 54 -8.39 -13.88 -0.81
CA TYR A 54 -7.36 -13.40 -1.74
C TYR A 54 -7.74 -13.72 -3.18
N GLU A 55 -7.15 -13.00 -4.11
CA GLU A 55 -7.26 -13.23 -5.56
C GLU A 55 -5.88 -13.31 -6.19
N THR A 56 -5.75 -14.12 -7.26
CA THR A 56 -4.50 -14.24 -8.01
C THR A 56 -4.74 -13.98 -9.50
N TYR A 57 -3.82 -13.25 -10.15
CA TYR A 57 -3.95 -12.86 -11.55
C TYR A 57 -2.62 -12.94 -12.28
N GLY A 58 -2.66 -13.19 -13.58
CA GLY A 58 -1.46 -13.21 -14.39
C GLY A 58 -0.57 -14.42 -14.12
N ARG A 59 0.66 -14.36 -14.62
CA ARG A 59 1.69 -15.40 -14.48
C ARG A 59 3.07 -14.72 -14.48
N GLY A 60 4.05 -15.36 -13.86
CA GLY A 60 5.42 -14.88 -13.77
C GLY A 60 5.96 -14.89 -12.35
N GLU A 61 6.91 -14.02 -12.05
CA GLU A 61 7.41 -13.83 -10.69
C GLU A 61 6.29 -13.31 -9.78
N PRO A 62 6.19 -13.79 -8.54
CA PRO A 62 5.12 -13.40 -7.64
C PRO A 62 5.29 -11.95 -7.16
N LEU A 63 4.22 -11.17 -7.28
CA LEU A 63 4.09 -9.80 -6.81
C LEU A 63 2.90 -9.69 -5.87
N LEU A 64 3.16 -9.42 -4.60
CA LEU A 64 2.14 -9.19 -3.58
C LEU A 64 1.74 -7.72 -3.57
N LEU A 65 0.45 -7.44 -3.76
CA LEU A 65 -0.14 -6.11 -3.67
C LEU A 65 -0.94 -5.98 -2.36
N VAL A 66 -0.67 -4.93 -1.58
CA VAL A 66 -1.28 -4.70 -0.26
C VAL A 66 -1.97 -3.34 -0.24
N HIS A 67 -3.28 -3.35 0.02
CA HIS A 67 -4.13 -2.16 0.05
C HIS A 67 -3.97 -1.35 1.35
N GLY A 68 -4.46 -0.11 1.34
CA GLY A 68 -4.48 0.78 2.50
C GLY A 68 -5.69 0.57 3.41
N ASN A 69 -5.75 1.36 4.50
CA ASN A 69 -6.81 1.31 5.51
C ASN A 69 -8.21 1.42 4.90
N GLY A 70 -9.10 0.52 5.30
CA GLY A 70 -10.48 0.49 4.80
C GLY A 70 -10.61 0.12 3.31
N GLY A 71 -9.52 -0.29 2.66
CA GLY A 71 -9.49 -0.72 1.27
C GLY A 71 -9.90 -2.18 1.08
N SER A 72 -9.61 -2.67 -0.12
CA SER A 72 -9.81 -4.06 -0.53
C SER A 72 -8.99 -4.34 -1.78
N ILE A 73 -9.01 -5.58 -2.27
CA ILE A 73 -8.45 -5.95 -3.59
C ILE A 73 -8.96 -5.02 -4.69
N GLY A 74 -10.24 -4.63 -4.63
CA GLY A 74 -10.83 -3.72 -5.62
C GLY A 74 -10.15 -2.35 -5.70
N THR A 75 -9.58 -1.86 -4.61
CA THR A 75 -8.84 -0.59 -4.61
C THR A 75 -7.49 -0.67 -5.33
N LEU A 76 -6.99 -1.88 -5.60
CA LEU A 76 -5.75 -2.12 -6.31
C LEU A 76 -5.94 -2.36 -7.82
N ALA A 77 -7.15 -2.11 -8.36
CA ALA A 77 -7.52 -2.46 -9.73
C ALA A 77 -6.52 -1.97 -10.79
N ALA A 78 -6.12 -0.69 -10.72
CA ALA A 78 -5.19 -0.11 -11.68
C ALA A 78 -3.78 -0.73 -11.60
N GLN A 79 -3.35 -1.18 -10.43
CA GLN A 79 -2.09 -1.88 -10.21
C GLN A 79 -2.19 -3.32 -10.71
N ILE A 80 -3.30 -4.01 -10.41
CA ILE A 80 -3.53 -5.38 -10.91
C ILE A 80 -3.54 -5.38 -12.43
N ASP A 81 -4.28 -4.46 -13.07
CA ASP A 81 -4.34 -4.34 -14.53
C ASP A 81 -2.98 -4.11 -15.16
N HIS A 82 -2.17 -3.26 -14.55
CA HIS A 82 -0.85 -2.93 -15.05
C HIS A 82 0.14 -4.09 -14.92
N PHE A 83 0.21 -4.70 -13.72
CA PHE A 83 1.27 -5.66 -13.41
C PHE A 83 0.95 -7.10 -13.82
N LYS A 84 -0.33 -7.51 -13.94
CA LYS A 84 -0.73 -8.89 -14.29
C LYS A 84 -0.19 -9.41 -15.62
N ALA A 85 0.22 -8.50 -16.52
CA ALA A 85 0.82 -8.87 -17.80
C ALA A 85 2.25 -9.44 -17.66
N LYS A 86 2.94 -9.12 -16.55
CA LYS A 86 4.36 -9.46 -16.31
C LYS A 86 4.57 -10.33 -15.07
N TYR A 87 3.66 -10.24 -14.09
CA TYR A 87 3.79 -10.85 -12.78
C TYR A 87 2.61 -11.75 -12.47
N GLN A 88 2.84 -12.74 -11.60
CA GLN A 88 1.78 -13.40 -10.86
C GLN A 88 1.37 -12.49 -9.71
N ILE A 89 0.26 -11.78 -9.88
CA ILE A 89 -0.30 -10.91 -8.84
C ILE A 89 -0.94 -11.77 -7.76
N ILE A 90 -0.65 -11.44 -6.52
CA ILE A 90 -1.30 -11.94 -5.32
C ILE A 90 -1.85 -10.73 -4.58
N ALA A 91 -3.15 -10.66 -4.35
CA ALA A 91 -3.78 -9.58 -3.61
C ALA A 91 -4.71 -10.17 -2.56
N MET A 92 -4.67 -9.68 -1.33
CA MET A 92 -5.48 -10.16 -0.21
C MET A 92 -6.29 -9.01 0.37
N ASP A 93 -7.53 -9.27 0.70
CA ASP A 93 -8.28 -8.42 1.60
C ASP A 93 -7.74 -8.65 3.02
N SER A 94 -7.20 -7.60 3.64
CA SER A 94 -6.69 -7.66 5.01
C SER A 94 -7.80 -8.05 5.99
N ARG A 95 -7.43 -8.68 7.13
CA ARG A 95 -8.44 -9.05 8.15
C ARG A 95 -9.36 -7.90 8.48
N ASP A 96 -10.63 -8.17 8.73
CA ASP A 96 -11.68 -7.19 9.00
C ASP A 96 -12.03 -6.25 7.82
N GLN A 97 -11.46 -6.46 6.62
CA GLN A 97 -11.66 -5.61 5.44
C GLN A 97 -12.09 -6.45 4.23
N GLY A 98 -12.71 -5.81 3.25
CA GLY A 98 -13.18 -6.48 2.03
C GLY A 98 -14.04 -7.70 2.32
N GLN A 99 -13.69 -8.83 1.70
CA GLN A 99 -14.36 -10.13 1.88
C GLN A 99 -13.71 -11.00 2.99
N SER A 100 -12.61 -10.56 3.60
CA SER A 100 -12.03 -11.23 4.75
C SER A 100 -12.94 -11.12 5.98
N ALA A 101 -12.94 -12.18 6.80
CA ALA A 101 -13.83 -12.28 7.95
C ALA A 101 -13.47 -11.30 9.08
N ASP A 102 -14.46 -11.01 9.94
CA ASP A 102 -14.26 -10.32 11.20
C ASP A 102 -13.44 -11.22 12.15
N SER A 103 -12.32 -10.68 12.62
CA SER A 103 -11.45 -11.38 13.57
C SER A 103 -12.03 -11.44 14.99
N HIS A 104 -13.08 -10.64 15.30
CA HIS A 104 -13.65 -10.43 16.64
C HIS A 104 -12.66 -9.93 17.71
N GLU A 105 -11.42 -9.65 17.30
CA GLU A 105 -10.33 -9.18 18.16
C GLU A 105 -9.80 -7.82 17.67
N PRO A 106 -9.03 -7.10 18.49
CA PRO A 106 -8.27 -5.95 17.99
C PRO A 106 -7.32 -6.37 16.85
N ILE A 107 -7.30 -5.58 15.80
CA ILE A 107 -6.35 -5.73 14.71
C ILE A 107 -5.09 -4.93 14.99
N THR A 108 -3.96 -5.41 14.49
CA THR A 108 -2.67 -4.71 14.53
C THR A 108 -1.95 -4.89 13.21
N TYR A 109 -1.01 -4.01 12.90
CA TYR A 109 -0.18 -4.17 11.69
C TYR A 109 0.64 -5.45 11.72
N GLU A 110 1.10 -5.89 12.90
CA GLU A 110 1.82 -7.15 13.05
C GLU A 110 0.94 -8.35 12.68
N LYS A 111 -0.32 -8.39 13.14
CA LYS A 111 -1.25 -9.47 12.79
C LYS A 111 -1.53 -9.49 11.29
N MET A 112 -1.80 -8.33 10.67
CA MET A 112 -2.02 -8.23 9.22
C MET A 112 -0.77 -8.65 8.43
N THR A 113 0.42 -8.26 8.90
CA THR A 113 1.69 -8.69 8.29
C THR A 113 1.90 -10.20 8.40
N ASP A 114 1.57 -10.81 9.54
CA ASP A 114 1.66 -12.26 9.75
C ASP A 114 0.67 -13.01 8.83
N ASP A 115 -0.51 -12.43 8.52
CA ASP A 115 -1.45 -12.95 7.52
C ASP A 115 -0.83 -12.97 6.11
N LEU A 116 -0.15 -11.91 5.71
CA LEU A 116 0.55 -11.86 4.43
C LEU A 116 1.64 -12.93 4.34
N ALA A 117 2.41 -13.11 5.42
CA ALA A 117 3.43 -14.14 5.51
C ALA A 117 2.84 -15.55 5.42
N ALA A 118 1.69 -15.78 6.05
CA ALA A 118 0.96 -17.04 5.99
C ALA A 118 0.36 -17.30 4.60
N LEU A 119 -0.11 -16.25 3.90
CA LEU A 119 -0.58 -16.36 2.52
C LEU A 119 0.52 -16.81 1.57
N ILE A 120 1.71 -16.19 1.65
CA ILE A 120 2.89 -16.57 0.86
C ILE A 120 3.22 -18.06 1.06
N GLU A 121 3.16 -18.52 2.30
CA GLU A 121 3.39 -19.93 2.64
C GLU A 121 2.28 -20.86 2.15
N HIS A 122 1.02 -20.45 2.32
CA HIS A 122 -0.16 -21.19 1.85
C HIS A 122 -0.11 -21.43 0.34
N LEU A 123 0.27 -20.39 -0.42
CA LEU A 123 0.40 -20.48 -1.88
C LEU A 123 1.66 -21.20 -2.33
N LYS A 124 2.58 -21.49 -1.41
CA LYS A 124 3.89 -22.11 -1.69
C LYS A 124 4.68 -21.37 -2.76
N VAL A 125 4.51 -20.05 -2.81
CA VAL A 125 5.33 -19.18 -3.63
C VAL A 125 6.63 -18.85 -2.88
N GLY A 126 7.74 -18.70 -3.62
CA GLY A 126 9.04 -18.31 -3.03
C GLY A 126 9.01 -16.90 -2.45
N PRO A 127 10.14 -16.31 -2.08
CA PRO A 127 10.16 -14.92 -1.70
C PRO A 127 9.53 -14.05 -2.79
N VAL A 128 8.66 -13.12 -2.40
CA VAL A 128 7.88 -12.28 -3.33
C VAL A 128 8.41 -10.85 -3.37
N ASP A 129 8.15 -10.14 -4.47
CA ASP A 129 8.19 -8.69 -4.47
C ASP A 129 6.88 -8.17 -3.84
N VAL A 130 6.95 -7.07 -3.08
CA VAL A 130 5.79 -6.51 -2.36
C VAL A 130 5.59 -5.05 -2.75
N VAL A 131 4.37 -4.67 -3.05
CA VAL A 131 3.95 -3.27 -3.25
C VAL A 131 2.81 -2.99 -2.30
N GLY A 132 3.03 -2.08 -1.34
CA GLY A 132 2.03 -1.66 -0.38
C GLY A 132 1.79 -0.15 -0.41
N TRP A 133 0.54 0.25 -0.23
CA TRP A 133 0.11 1.64 -0.14
C TRP A 133 -0.51 1.93 1.22
N SER A 134 -0.08 3.04 1.88
CA SER A 134 -0.62 3.47 3.18
C SER A 134 -0.41 2.38 4.24
N ASP A 135 -1.46 1.83 4.86
CA ASP A 135 -1.36 0.67 5.75
C ASP A 135 -0.57 -0.47 5.10
N GLY A 136 -0.86 -0.77 3.83
CA GLY A 136 -0.10 -1.77 3.07
C GLY A 136 1.38 -1.44 2.94
N GLY A 137 1.75 -0.15 2.92
CA GLY A 137 3.13 0.31 2.95
C GLY A 137 3.81 0.01 4.29
N VAL A 138 3.08 0.15 5.40
CA VAL A 138 3.53 -0.25 6.74
C VAL A 138 3.70 -1.78 6.83
N GLU A 139 2.70 -2.52 6.36
CA GLU A 139 2.74 -3.99 6.34
C GLU A 139 3.90 -4.52 5.49
N ALA A 140 4.19 -3.89 4.34
CA ALA A 140 5.32 -4.27 3.50
C ALA A 140 6.67 -4.10 4.22
N LEU A 141 6.87 -3.00 4.96
CA LEU A 141 8.06 -2.81 5.79
C LEU A 141 8.14 -3.84 6.92
N LEU A 142 7.03 -4.05 7.63
CA LEU A 142 6.97 -5.04 8.71
C LEU A 142 7.19 -6.46 8.19
N LEU A 143 6.75 -6.80 6.98
CA LEU A 143 7.03 -8.09 6.36
C LEU A 143 8.54 -8.29 6.18
N GLY A 144 9.26 -7.24 5.75
CA GLY A 144 10.73 -7.26 5.68
C GLY A 144 11.40 -7.40 7.05
N VAL A 145 10.84 -6.79 8.10
CA VAL A 145 11.35 -6.87 9.47
C VAL A 145 11.11 -8.24 10.09
N ARG A 146 9.88 -8.75 10.00
CA ARG A 146 9.40 -9.94 10.74
C ARG A 146 9.64 -11.24 9.98
N HIS A 147 9.59 -11.20 8.65
CA HIS A 147 9.65 -12.35 7.75
C HIS A 147 10.64 -12.13 6.59
N PRO A 148 11.92 -11.77 6.85
CA PRO A 148 12.86 -11.33 5.80
C PRO A 148 13.07 -12.39 4.71
N GLY A 149 12.94 -13.69 5.04
CA GLY A 149 13.07 -14.78 4.06
C GLY A 149 11.89 -14.90 3.08
N LYS A 150 10.80 -14.14 3.25
CA LYS A 150 9.62 -14.17 2.39
C LYS A 150 9.56 -13.02 1.37
N VAL A 151 10.52 -12.11 1.38
CA VAL A 151 10.51 -10.89 0.56
C VAL A 151 11.81 -10.77 -0.25
N LYS A 152 11.70 -10.37 -1.53
CA LYS A 152 12.83 -10.04 -2.42
C LYS A 152 13.06 -8.54 -2.53
N LYS A 153 11.99 -7.78 -2.79
CA LYS A 153 11.99 -6.32 -2.89
C LYS A 153 10.73 -5.76 -2.24
N ILE A 154 10.84 -4.56 -1.69
CA ILE A 154 9.72 -3.84 -1.07
C ILE A 154 9.50 -2.50 -1.78
N VAL A 155 8.26 -2.20 -2.12
CA VAL A 155 7.78 -0.86 -2.44
C VAL A 155 6.81 -0.46 -1.34
N SER A 156 7.15 0.59 -0.61
CA SER A 156 6.36 1.10 0.52
C SER A 156 5.95 2.54 0.24
N MET A 157 4.69 2.74 -0.12
CA MET A 157 4.12 4.06 -0.41
C MET A 157 3.48 4.66 0.83
N ALA A 158 3.95 5.83 1.22
CA ALA A 158 3.44 6.63 2.33
C ALA A 158 3.30 5.87 3.66
N PRO A 159 4.34 5.11 4.08
CA PRO A 159 4.30 4.42 5.37
C PRO A 159 4.50 5.39 6.53
N ASN A 160 3.98 5.03 7.70
CA ASN A 160 4.33 5.66 8.97
C ASN A 160 4.83 4.62 9.97
N LEU A 161 5.63 5.05 10.95
CA LEU A 161 6.15 4.19 12.04
C LEU A 161 5.37 4.35 13.34
N ASN A 162 4.63 5.43 13.47
CA ASN A 162 3.82 5.73 14.66
C ASN A 162 2.67 6.69 14.27
N PRO A 163 1.60 6.79 15.08
CA PRO A 163 0.49 7.72 14.84
C PRO A 163 0.74 9.13 15.41
N GLY A 164 1.96 9.44 15.82
CA GLY A 164 2.31 10.67 16.51
C GLY A 164 2.56 11.88 15.60
N PRO A 165 2.90 13.03 16.22
CA PRO A 165 3.13 14.29 15.49
C PRO A 165 4.39 14.27 14.61
N GLU A 166 5.26 13.28 14.76
CA GLU A 166 6.38 13.08 13.85
C GLU A 166 5.90 12.57 12.48
N ALA A 167 4.81 11.80 12.45
CA ALA A 167 4.26 11.21 11.23
C ALA A 167 3.16 12.06 10.61
N PHE A 168 2.34 12.73 11.43
CA PHE A 168 1.14 13.42 10.96
C PHE A 168 1.05 14.84 11.49
N ASP A 169 0.62 15.77 10.64
CA ASP A 169 0.26 17.10 11.07
C ASP A 169 -1.04 17.07 11.91
N PRO A 170 -1.27 18.08 12.77
CA PRO A 170 -2.46 18.12 13.63
C PRO A 170 -3.78 18.04 12.87
N GLU A 171 -3.85 18.56 11.64
CA GLU A 171 -5.04 18.49 10.78
C GLU A 171 -5.33 17.06 10.34
N VAL A 172 -4.32 16.27 10.02
CA VAL A 172 -4.45 14.85 9.64
C VAL A 172 -4.86 14.01 10.85
N SER A 173 -4.25 14.26 12.01
CA SER A 173 -4.64 13.59 13.26
C SER A 173 -6.10 13.89 13.64
N ALA A 174 -6.55 15.13 13.43
CA ALA A 174 -7.96 15.52 13.65
C ALA A 174 -8.90 14.84 12.63
N LEU A 175 -8.47 14.66 11.39
CA LEU A 175 -9.22 13.91 10.37
C LEU A 175 -9.43 12.46 10.81
N PHE A 176 -8.37 11.74 11.20
CA PHE A 176 -8.47 10.35 11.66
C PHE A 176 -9.37 10.19 12.87
N LYS A 177 -9.28 11.13 13.83
CA LYS A 177 -10.20 11.17 14.97
C LYS A 177 -11.65 11.34 14.53
N SER A 178 -11.93 12.26 13.61
CA SER A 178 -13.27 12.49 13.08
C SER A 178 -13.81 11.27 12.34
N MET A 179 -12.97 10.57 11.56
CA MET A 179 -13.35 9.33 10.89
C MET A 179 -13.71 8.24 11.90
N THR A 180 -12.95 8.13 12.99
CA THR A 180 -13.23 7.18 14.07
C THR A 180 -14.55 7.50 14.77
N GLU A 181 -14.82 8.77 15.08
CA GLU A 181 -16.08 9.23 15.68
C GLU A 181 -17.29 8.99 14.76
N LEU A 182 -17.12 9.15 13.44
CA LEU A 182 -18.14 8.84 12.45
C LEU A 182 -18.43 7.34 12.38
N SER A 183 -17.40 6.52 12.34
CA SER A 183 -17.53 5.06 12.30
C SER A 183 -18.17 4.51 13.59
N ASP A 184 -17.96 5.18 14.72
CA ASP A 184 -18.56 4.81 16.00
C ASP A 184 -20.10 4.84 15.97
N LYS A 185 -20.69 5.78 15.21
CA LYS A 185 -22.13 5.90 15.01
C LYS A 185 -22.74 4.69 14.28
N ALA A 186 -21.93 3.97 13.50
CA ALA A 186 -22.36 2.80 12.74
C ALA A 186 -22.07 1.45 13.45
N ARG A 187 -21.51 1.46 14.67
CA ARG A 187 -21.08 0.25 15.42
C ARG A 187 -22.21 -0.74 15.75
N ASN A 188 -23.46 -0.37 15.59
CA ASN A 188 -24.60 -1.27 15.77
C ASN A 188 -24.75 -2.30 14.63
N THR A 189 -24.04 -2.12 13.51
CA THR A 189 -23.99 -3.10 12.42
C THR A 189 -22.66 -3.88 12.42
N PRO A 190 -22.62 -5.11 11.87
CA PRO A 190 -21.37 -5.85 11.70
C PRO A 190 -20.30 -5.07 10.91
N GLU A 191 -20.70 -4.49 9.78
CA GLU A 191 -19.85 -3.68 8.90
C GLU A 191 -19.31 -2.45 9.62
N GLY A 192 -20.17 -1.72 10.35
CA GLY A 192 -19.76 -0.54 11.11
C GLY A 192 -18.82 -0.88 12.25
N ARG A 193 -18.96 -2.03 12.89
CA ARG A 193 -17.99 -2.51 13.90
C ARG A 193 -16.62 -2.77 13.27
N ARG A 194 -16.57 -3.47 12.13
CA ARG A 194 -15.33 -3.73 11.41
C ARG A 194 -14.66 -2.42 10.99
N GLN A 195 -15.41 -1.53 10.35
CA GLN A 195 -14.92 -0.21 9.94
C GLN A 195 -14.38 0.60 11.13
N HIS A 196 -15.11 0.64 12.25
CA HIS A 196 -14.65 1.34 13.45
C HIS A 196 -13.34 0.76 14.00
N LYS A 197 -13.18 -0.56 13.97
CA LYS A 197 -11.96 -1.26 14.38
C LYS A 197 -10.78 -0.88 13.49
N VAL A 198 -10.98 -0.93 12.17
CA VAL A 198 -9.96 -0.63 11.14
C VAL A 198 -9.53 0.84 11.22
N VAL A 199 -10.47 1.78 11.23
CA VAL A 199 -10.16 3.22 11.32
C VAL A 199 -9.56 3.57 12.68
N GLY A 200 -10.08 2.98 13.77
CA GLY A 200 -9.59 3.24 15.12
C GLY A 200 -8.15 2.74 15.37
N MET A 201 -7.68 1.78 14.60
CA MET A 201 -6.31 1.31 14.64
C MET A 201 -5.33 2.44 14.32
N MET A 202 -5.58 3.26 13.30
CA MET A 202 -4.71 4.37 12.88
C MET A 202 -4.42 5.39 14.00
N LEU A 203 -5.25 5.46 15.04
CA LEU A 203 -5.02 6.36 16.18
C LEU A 203 -4.04 5.80 17.22
N LYS A 204 -3.71 4.53 17.15
CA LYS A 204 -2.94 3.80 18.17
C LYS A 204 -1.71 3.13 17.60
N GLU A 205 -1.69 2.86 16.31
CA GLU A 205 -0.68 2.09 15.60
C GLU A 205 -0.32 2.74 14.26
N PRO A 206 0.82 2.32 13.67
CA PRO A 206 1.79 1.36 14.20
C PRO A 206 2.63 1.95 15.34
N ASN A 207 3.41 1.08 16.03
CA ASN A 207 4.42 1.51 16.99
C ASN A 207 5.75 0.81 16.67
N ILE A 208 6.32 1.14 15.51
CA ILE A 208 7.54 0.53 14.99
C ILE A 208 8.75 1.35 15.46
N PRO A 209 9.63 0.79 16.31
CA PRO A 209 10.87 1.46 16.65
C PRO A 209 11.72 1.71 15.40
N PRO A 210 12.18 2.94 15.14
CA PRO A 210 12.97 3.25 13.92
C PRO A 210 14.19 2.35 13.73
N ALA A 211 14.82 1.89 14.82
CA ALA A 211 15.96 0.98 14.77
C ALA A 211 15.62 -0.38 14.12
N MET A 212 14.35 -0.80 14.09
CA MET A 212 13.95 -2.04 13.43
C MET A 212 14.10 -1.99 11.91
N LEU A 213 14.10 -0.80 11.31
CA LEU A 213 14.29 -0.63 9.87
C LEU A 213 15.65 -1.15 9.39
N ALA A 214 16.67 -1.15 10.25
CA ALA A 214 17.98 -1.72 9.94
C ALA A 214 17.95 -3.23 9.65
N ASN A 215 16.88 -3.92 10.06
CA ASN A 215 16.68 -5.35 9.79
C ASN A 215 16.09 -5.62 8.39
N VAL A 216 15.61 -4.60 7.69
CA VAL A 216 15.09 -4.71 6.31
C VAL A 216 16.27 -4.65 5.35
N THR A 217 16.86 -5.80 5.05
CA THR A 217 18.07 -5.88 4.22
C THR A 217 17.80 -6.01 2.73
N VAL A 218 16.56 -6.24 2.34
CA VAL A 218 16.16 -6.31 0.93
C VAL A 218 16.08 -4.92 0.31
N PRO A 219 16.29 -4.79 -1.01
CA PRO A 219 16.08 -3.52 -1.70
C PRO A 219 14.68 -2.97 -1.46
N THR A 220 14.61 -1.72 -1.01
CA THR A 220 13.34 -1.07 -0.64
C THR A 220 13.20 0.27 -1.35
N LEU A 221 12.08 0.48 -2.06
CA LEU A 221 11.69 1.76 -2.60
C LEU A 221 10.66 2.40 -1.66
N VAL A 222 11.05 3.52 -1.05
CA VAL A 222 10.14 4.35 -0.26
C VAL A 222 9.55 5.41 -1.17
N LEU A 223 8.22 5.49 -1.23
CA LEU A 223 7.48 6.45 -2.04
C LEU A 223 6.66 7.39 -1.16
N ALA A 224 6.52 8.62 -1.57
CA ALA A 224 5.57 9.59 -1.01
C ALA A 224 5.17 10.62 -2.07
N SER A 225 4.14 11.39 -1.77
CA SER A 225 3.78 12.60 -2.51
C SER A 225 4.20 13.84 -1.73
N ASP A 226 4.43 14.97 -2.40
CA ASP A 226 4.81 16.21 -1.73
C ASP A 226 3.66 16.89 -0.95
N HIS A 227 2.42 16.44 -1.20
CA HIS A 227 1.21 16.80 -0.44
C HIS A 227 0.55 15.57 0.18
N ASP A 228 1.36 14.70 0.80
CA ASP A 228 0.88 13.46 1.42
C ASP A 228 0.23 13.69 2.79
N LEU A 229 -0.50 12.71 3.28
CA LEU A 229 -0.99 12.67 4.68
C LEU A 229 0.16 12.46 5.66
N VAL A 230 1.14 11.62 5.27
CA VAL A 230 2.34 11.38 6.07
C VAL A 230 3.36 12.49 5.81
N ARG A 231 3.87 13.10 6.85
CA ARG A 231 4.87 14.17 6.76
C ARG A 231 6.10 13.71 5.99
N LEU A 232 6.56 14.55 5.09
CA LEU A 232 7.71 14.23 4.24
C LEU A 232 8.98 13.95 5.06
N GLU A 233 9.18 14.68 6.16
CA GLU A 233 10.30 14.47 7.07
C GLU A 233 10.28 13.06 7.68
N HIS A 234 9.08 12.53 7.98
CA HIS A 234 8.92 11.19 8.50
C HIS A 234 9.26 10.12 7.45
N VAL A 235 8.81 10.32 6.21
CA VAL A 235 9.15 9.45 5.08
C VAL A 235 10.65 9.45 4.80
N VAL A 236 11.30 10.62 4.85
CA VAL A 236 12.76 10.73 4.72
C VAL A 236 13.49 10.04 5.87
N ALA A 237 12.97 10.11 7.10
CA ALA A 237 13.55 9.39 8.24
C ALA A 237 13.45 7.86 8.04
N ILE A 238 12.33 7.36 7.52
CA ILE A 238 12.18 5.95 7.16
C ILE A 238 13.21 5.54 6.11
N TYR A 239 13.29 6.30 5.01
CA TYR A 239 14.29 6.05 3.97
C TYR A 239 15.72 5.97 4.53
N ARG A 240 16.10 6.88 5.42
CA ARG A 240 17.44 6.91 6.04
C ARG A 240 17.69 5.78 7.04
N GLY A 241 16.64 5.22 7.61
CA GLY A 241 16.72 4.09 8.54
C GLY A 241 16.90 2.73 7.85
N LEU A 242 16.63 2.66 6.54
CA LEU A 242 16.72 1.44 5.74
C LEU A 242 18.10 1.32 5.09
N PRO A 243 18.80 0.17 5.18
CA PRO A 243 20.15 0.02 4.65
C PRO A 243 20.23 0.05 3.12
N ASN A 244 19.23 -0.50 2.43
CA ASN A 244 19.21 -0.65 0.97
C ASN A 244 18.00 0.07 0.35
N ALA A 245 17.85 1.37 0.63
CA ALA A 245 16.69 2.12 0.21
C ALA A 245 16.93 3.03 -0.99
N GLN A 246 15.87 3.22 -1.75
CA GLN A 246 15.69 4.27 -2.74
C GLN A 246 14.49 5.14 -2.33
N LEU A 247 14.50 6.42 -2.71
CA LEU A 247 13.44 7.37 -2.40
C LEU A 247 12.92 8.01 -3.68
N ALA A 248 11.60 8.07 -3.85
CA ALA A 248 10.98 8.90 -4.86
C ALA A 248 9.81 9.69 -4.27
N ILE A 249 9.75 10.98 -4.59
CA ILE A 249 8.68 11.88 -4.18
C ILE A 249 7.94 12.34 -5.43
N PHE A 250 6.63 12.15 -5.45
CA PHE A 250 5.78 12.56 -6.57
C PHE A 250 5.38 14.03 -6.42
N PRO A 251 5.79 14.89 -7.38
CA PRO A 251 5.50 16.32 -7.30
C PRO A 251 4.03 16.61 -7.61
N ASN A 252 3.44 17.54 -6.87
CA ASN A 252 2.05 18.00 -7.00
C ASN A 252 1.04 16.83 -6.97
N ARG A 253 1.26 15.88 -6.04
CA ARG A 253 0.39 14.73 -5.81
C ARG A 253 0.03 14.63 -4.33
N THR A 254 -1.05 13.90 -4.06
CA THR A 254 -1.53 13.61 -2.72
C THR A 254 -1.31 12.13 -2.36
N HIS A 255 -1.73 11.73 -1.18
CA HIS A 255 -1.76 10.35 -0.72
C HIS A 255 -2.43 9.37 -1.72
N LEU A 256 -3.29 9.90 -2.60
CA LEU A 256 -4.12 9.13 -3.52
C LEU A 256 -3.49 8.93 -4.91
N ILE A 257 -2.21 9.18 -5.10
CA ILE A 257 -1.52 8.99 -6.39
C ILE A 257 -1.73 7.61 -7.03
N PRO A 258 -1.88 6.48 -6.29
CA PRO A 258 -2.18 5.19 -6.93
C PRO A 258 -3.49 5.19 -7.73
N PHE A 259 -4.40 6.14 -7.45
CA PHE A 259 -5.70 6.30 -8.09
C PHE A 259 -5.73 7.49 -9.04
N ASP A 260 -5.16 8.62 -8.61
CA ASP A 260 -5.22 9.89 -9.35
C ASP A 260 -4.28 9.91 -10.56
N ASP A 261 -3.13 9.23 -10.45
CA ASP A 261 -2.15 9.08 -11.54
C ASP A 261 -1.48 7.69 -11.48
N PRO A 262 -2.25 6.62 -11.71
CA PRO A 262 -1.73 5.26 -11.67
C PRO A 262 -0.62 5.03 -12.70
N ALA A 263 -0.58 5.77 -13.79
CA ALA A 263 0.44 5.64 -14.81
C ALA A 263 1.83 6.05 -14.27
N GLN A 264 1.93 7.22 -13.62
CA GLN A 264 3.17 7.68 -13.00
C GLN A 264 3.59 6.77 -11.84
N PHE A 265 2.64 6.38 -10.99
CA PHE A 265 2.86 5.48 -9.87
C PHE A 265 3.42 4.13 -10.34
N ASN A 266 2.71 3.46 -11.25
CA ASN A 266 3.09 2.14 -11.75
C ASN A 266 4.42 2.16 -12.52
N ALA A 267 4.68 3.20 -13.33
CA ALA A 267 5.95 3.32 -14.06
C ALA A 267 7.17 3.46 -13.12
N THR A 268 7.00 4.16 -11.99
CA THR A 268 8.05 4.28 -10.97
C THR A 268 8.36 2.93 -10.34
N ILE A 269 7.34 2.15 -10.04
CA ILE A 269 7.46 0.80 -9.48
C ILE A 269 8.07 -0.16 -10.51
N ASP A 270 7.60 -0.16 -11.76
CA ASP A 270 8.16 -0.97 -12.85
C ASP A 270 9.68 -0.79 -12.95
N ARG A 271 10.14 0.46 -12.93
CA ARG A 271 11.58 0.76 -12.99
C ARG A 271 12.35 0.14 -11.83
N PHE A 272 11.83 0.26 -10.62
CA PHE A 272 12.47 -0.31 -9.44
C PHE A 272 12.49 -1.84 -9.47
N LEU A 273 11.37 -2.46 -9.81
CA LEU A 273 11.26 -3.93 -9.84
C LEU A 273 12.17 -4.53 -10.91
N ALA A 274 12.25 -3.91 -12.10
CA ALA A 274 13.04 -4.39 -13.22
C ALA A 274 14.57 -4.15 -13.04
N THR A 275 14.97 -3.21 -12.18
CA THR A 275 16.39 -2.83 -12.03
C THR A 275 17.02 -3.59 -10.86
N PRO A 276 18.16 -4.29 -11.04
CA PRO A 276 18.94 -4.80 -9.91
C PRO A 276 19.33 -3.66 -8.97
N PHE A 277 19.22 -3.90 -7.67
CA PHE A 277 19.73 -2.93 -6.69
C PHE A 277 21.23 -2.78 -6.84
N LYS A 278 21.69 -1.54 -6.85
CA LYS A 278 23.11 -1.18 -6.85
C LYS A 278 23.32 -0.14 -5.76
N GLU A 279 24.22 -0.45 -4.84
CA GLU A 279 24.73 0.57 -3.93
C GLU A 279 25.50 1.62 -4.76
N ILE A 280 25.16 2.89 -4.53
CA ILE A 280 25.82 4.00 -5.23
C ILE A 280 26.86 4.61 -4.31
N ASP A 281 28.13 4.39 -4.65
CA ASP A 281 29.20 5.19 -4.09
C ASP A 281 29.22 6.56 -4.79
N LEU A 282 28.74 7.58 -4.07
CA LEU A 282 28.45 8.90 -4.63
C LEU A 282 29.65 9.49 -5.37
N VAL A 283 30.84 9.46 -4.79
CA VAL A 283 32.01 10.15 -5.36
C VAL A 283 32.53 9.43 -6.61
N PRO A 284 32.88 8.12 -6.59
CA PRO A 284 33.31 7.40 -7.78
C PRO A 284 32.28 7.42 -8.93
N GLU A 285 30.99 7.22 -8.62
CA GLU A 285 29.93 7.22 -9.65
C GLU A 285 29.79 8.60 -10.31
N THR A 286 29.84 9.68 -9.49
CA THR A 286 29.78 11.05 -10.02
C THR A 286 30.99 11.38 -10.88
N MET A 287 32.18 11.05 -10.41
CA MET A 287 33.44 11.28 -11.15
C MET A 287 33.49 10.48 -12.45
N GLY A 288 33.12 9.19 -12.43
CA GLY A 288 33.07 8.37 -13.62
C GLY A 288 32.05 8.86 -14.66
N SER A 289 30.92 9.41 -14.22
CA SER A 289 29.93 10.04 -15.11
C SER A 289 30.45 11.34 -15.70
N TYR A 290 31.17 12.14 -14.90
CA TYR A 290 31.79 13.39 -15.37
C TYR A 290 32.88 13.14 -16.40
N GLU A 291 33.76 12.15 -16.19
CA GLU A 291 34.78 11.73 -17.15
C GLU A 291 34.18 11.31 -18.50
N LYS A 292 33.09 10.49 -18.47
CA LYS A 292 32.36 10.10 -19.69
C LYS A 292 31.78 11.30 -20.43
N LEU A 293 31.23 12.26 -19.70
CA LEU A 293 30.70 13.50 -20.29
C LEU A 293 31.81 14.30 -20.98
N MET A 294 32.94 14.51 -20.28
CA MET A 294 34.06 15.29 -20.81
C MET A 294 34.71 14.62 -22.03
N THR A 295 34.89 13.30 -22.01
CA THR A 295 35.42 12.56 -23.15
C THR A 295 34.43 12.49 -24.34
N GLY A 296 33.12 12.51 -24.09
CA GLY A 296 32.08 12.57 -25.11
C GLY A 296 31.98 13.93 -25.81
N LEU A 297 32.32 15.02 -25.10
CA LEU A 297 32.37 16.39 -25.66
C LEU A 297 33.64 16.66 -26.45
N ALA A 298 34.67 15.84 -26.31
CA ALA A 298 35.94 15.97 -27.04
C ALA A 298 35.93 15.22 -28.39
N ARG A 299 34.83 14.62 -28.79
CA ARG A 299 34.57 13.98 -30.07
C ARG A 299 33.58 14.76 -30.89
#